data_10299cd38b5809aba26e872cea68ccc2
#
_entry.id   10299cd38b5809aba26e872cea68ccc2
#
_cell.length_a   1.000
_cell.length_b   1.000
_cell.length_c   1.000
_cell.angle_alpha   90.00
_cell.angle_beta   90.00
_cell.angle_gamma   90.00
#
_symmetry.space_group_name_H-M   'P 1'
#
loop_
_entity.id
_entity.type
_entity.pdbx_description
1 polymer ?
#
loop_
_entity_poly.entity_id
_entity_poly.type
_entity_poly.pdbx_seq_one_letter_code
_entity_poly.pdbx_strand_id
1 'polypeptide(L)'
;MKRQEAPKQMPLRKSLAALALALFTLGATGCDNWSFDFKTPGALEESGDKKYQAGDYEGAIDDYEQLIERYPDIPRGYTRRSAARGKLGFHEEALKDVTKAIEIGTDDPWAYNNHAVLLLQSGGESPESLKEALKSVSRAIEINSEIPKFYFNRAIIKYNMKDLDGAMTDLTRILELDENYSDALRQRGSLFAELGIVPSACADWKKASSLGDTRSTHYLQENSEVCK
;
A
#
# COMPACT_ATOMS: atom_id res chain seq x y z
N MET A 1 -17.88 -40.16 -45.45
CA MET A 1 -18.08 -40.58 -44.07
C MET A 1 -17.00 -39.92 -43.22
N LYS A 2 -17.32 -38.80 -42.52
CA LYS A 2 -16.45 -38.12 -41.59
C LYS A 2 -16.80 -38.61 -40.18
N ARG A 3 -15.83 -39.22 -39.46
CA ARG A 3 -15.98 -39.60 -38.07
C ARG A 3 -15.97 -38.32 -37.24
N GLN A 4 -17.02 -38.10 -36.44
CA GLN A 4 -17.06 -37.11 -35.39
C GLN A 4 -16.21 -37.62 -34.20
N GLU A 5 -15.20 -36.88 -33.82
CA GLU A 5 -14.48 -37.10 -32.57
C GLU A 5 -15.31 -36.52 -31.40
N ALA A 6 -15.48 -37.36 -30.39
CA ALA A 6 -16.15 -36.96 -29.14
C ALA A 6 -15.30 -35.97 -28.31
N PRO A 7 -15.94 -35.04 -27.57
CA PRO A 7 -15.19 -34.07 -26.77
C PRO A 7 -14.49 -34.76 -25.60
N LYS A 8 -13.17 -34.44 -25.45
CA LYS A 8 -12.34 -34.85 -24.31
C LYS A 8 -12.94 -34.30 -23.02
N GLN A 9 -13.36 -35.19 -22.15
CA GLN A 9 -13.77 -34.84 -20.79
C GLN A 9 -12.57 -34.35 -19.98
N MET A 10 -12.65 -33.13 -19.42
CA MET A 10 -11.72 -32.64 -18.42
C MET A 10 -11.80 -33.49 -17.15
N PRO A 11 -10.67 -33.83 -16.50
CA PRO A 11 -10.71 -34.56 -15.23
C PRO A 11 -11.31 -33.67 -14.14
N LEU A 12 -12.41 -34.13 -13.53
CA LEU A 12 -12.97 -33.54 -12.31
C LEU A 12 -11.86 -33.48 -11.24
N ARG A 13 -11.39 -32.29 -10.89
CA ARG A 13 -10.70 -32.05 -9.62
C ARG A 13 -11.71 -32.39 -8.50
N LYS A 14 -11.55 -33.56 -7.91
CA LYS A 14 -12.28 -33.95 -6.71
C LYS A 14 -11.91 -32.97 -5.60
N SER A 15 -12.82 -32.10 -5.27
CA SER A 15 -12.72 -31.17 -4.15
C SER A 15 -12.49 -31.96 -2.86
N LEU A 16 -11.44 -31.64 -2.13
CA LEU A 16 -11.11 -32.19 -0.80
C LEU A 16 -12.24 -31.98 0.23
N ALA A 17 -13.26 -31.20 -0.08
CA ALA A 17 -14.45 -31.02 0.74
C ALA A 17 -15.33 -32.29 0.86
N ALA A 18 -15.22 -33.24 -0.06
CA ALA A 18 -16.03 -34.47 -0.02
C ALA A 18 -15.44 -35.58 0.90
N LEU A 19 -14.20 -35.44 1.34
CA LEU A 19 -13.57 -36.43 2.23
C LEU A 19 -13.89 -36.21 3.73
N ALA A 20 -14.38 -35.06 4.11
CA ALA A 20 -14.69 -34.76 5.52
C ALA A 20 -16.03 -35.36 6.00
N LEU A 21 -16.89 -35.84 5.13
CA LEU A 21 -18.22 -36.41 5.51
C LEU A 21 -18.23 -37.92 5.73
N ALA A 22 -17.17 -38.64 5.37
CA ALA A 22 -17.15 -40.11 5.39
C ALA A 22 -16.58 -40.75 6.67
N LEU A 23 -16.09 -39.95 7.64
CA LEU A 23 -15.46 -40.47 8.88
C LEU A 23 -16.30 -40.29 10.14
N PHE A 24 -17.60 -40.00 10.01
CA PHE A 24 -18.44 -39.72 11.19
C PHE A 24 -19.20 -40.95 11.75
N THR A 25 -18.87 -42.17 11.34
CA THR A 25 -19.57 -43.37 11.85
C THR A 25 -18.64 -44.50 12.28
N LEU A 26 -17.65 -44.26 13.16
CA LEU A 26 -17.06 -45.38 13.89
C LEU A 26 -16.37 -44.85 15.16
N GLY A 27 -17.06 -45.11 16.32
CA GLY A 27 -16.36 -45.37 17.61
C GLY A 27 -15.99 -44.16 18.44
N ALA A 28 -16.93 -43.76 19.30
CA ALA A 28 -16.63 -42.97 20.49
C ALA A 28 -15.72 -43.73 21.45
N THR A 29 -14.50 -43.26 21.67
CA THR A 29 -13.75 -43.22 22.97
C THR A 29 -12.42 -42.53 22.72
N GLY A 30 -12.33 -41.29 23.12
CA GLY A 30 -11.10 -40.47 23.06
C GLY A 30 -11.46 -39.02 22.82
N CYS A 31 -11.83 -38.28 23.87
CA CYS A 31 -12.04 -36.84 23.82
C CYS A 31 -10.68 -36.12 23.73
N ASP A 32 -9.98 -36.27 22.64
CA ASP A 32 -8.98 -35.28 22.25
C ASP A 32 -9.74 -34.19 21.48
N ASN A 33 -9.82 -33.02 22.11
CA ASN A 33 -10.49 -31.83 21.68
C ASN A 33 -9.77 -31.29 20.41
N TRP A 34 -9.99 -31.94 19.25
CA TRP A 34 -9.60 -31.43 17.95
C TRP A 34 -10.58 -30.32 17.59
N SER A 35 -10.51 -29.20 18.31
CA SER A 35 -11.08 -27.96 17.81
C SER A 35 -10.22 -27.54 16.60
N PHE A 36 -10.59 -28.00 15.42
CA PHE A 36 -10.14 -27.35 14.21
C PHE A 36 -10.69 -25.91 14.27
N ASP A 37 -9.87 -25.01 14.80
CA ASP A 37 -10.17 -23.59 14.81
C ASP A 37 -10.10 -23.09 13.35
N PHE A 38 -11.20 -23.35 12.60
CA PHE A 38 -11.37 -22.85 11.26
C PHE A 38 -11.64 -21.34 11.34
N LYS A 39 -10.59 -20.58 11.65
CA LYS A 39 -10.70 -19.13 11.53
C LYS A 39 -11.03 -18.78 10.09
N THR A 40 -12.13 -18.08 9.91
CA THR A 40 -12.54 -17.56 8.61
C THR A 40 -11.51 -16.56 8.09
N PRO A 41 -11.46 -16.28 6.76
CA PRO A 41 -10.56 -15.24 6.23
C PRO A 41 -10.71 -13.92 6.98
N GLY A 42 -11.95 -13.49 7.26
CA GLY A 42 -12.22 -12.25 8.00
C GLY A 42 -11.71 -12.28 9.44
N ALA A 43 -11.78 -13.42 10.13
CA ALA A 43 -11.28 -13.53 11.50
C ALA A 43 -9.75 -13.46 11.58
N LEU A 44 -9.04 -14.06 10.60
CA LEU A 44 -7.58 -13.96 10.49
C LEU A 44 -7.15 -12.53 10.14
N GLU A 45 -7.87 -11.91 9.19
CA GLU A 45 -7.64 -10.51 8.81
C GLU A 45 -7.82 -9.58 10.01
N GLU A 46 -8.95 -9.69 10.72
CA GLU A 46 -9.26 -8.86 11.89
C GLU A 46 -8.22 -9.04 13.02
N SER A 47 -7.78 -10.28 13.28
CA SER A 47 -6.74 -10.56 14.28
C SER A 47 -5.41 -9.89 13.90
N GLY A 48 -4.98 -10.05 12.64
CA GLY A 48 -3.77 -9.42 12.14
C GLY A 48 -3.86 -7.89 12.15
N ASP A 49 -5.01 -7.32 11.76
CA ASP A 49 -5.23 -5.87 11.77
C ASP A 49 -5.17 -5.28 13.19
N LYS A 50 -5.72 -5.97 14.19
CA LYS A 50 -5.60 -5.56 15.61
C LYS A 50 -4.15 -5.53 16.08
N LYS A 51 -3.37 -6.56 15.76
CA LYS A 51 -1.93 -6.62 16.08
C LYS A 51 -1.15 -5.52 15.35
N TYR A 52 -1.42 -5.32 14.07
CA TYR A 52 -0.80 -4.26 13.29
C TYR A 52 -1.06 -2.86 13.90
N GLN A 53 -2.30 -2.57 14.30
CA GLN A 53 -2.66 -1.32 14.96
C GLN A 53 -2.01 -1.15 16.34
N ALA A 54 -1.77 -2.26 17.05
CA ALA A 54 -1.04 -2.28 18.32
C ALA A 54 0.48 -2.15 18.15
N GLY A 55 1.01 -2.15 16.90
CA GLY A 55 2.44 -2.10 16.60
C GLY A 55 3.13 -3.48 16.67
N ASP A 56 2.39 -4.54 16.91
CA ASP A 56 2.89 -5.93 16.87
C ASP A 56 2.90 -6.40 15.40
N TYR A 57 3.90 -5.93 14.67
CA TYR A 57 3.99 -6.22 13.22
C TYR A 57 4.39 -7.66 12.95
N GLU A 58 5.23 -8.28 13.78
CA GLU A 58 5.60 -9.68 13.69
C GLU A 58 4.37 -10.57 13.89
N GLY A 59 3.61 -10.34 14.96
CA GLY A 59 2.40 -11.10 15.23
C GLY A 59 1.32 -10.89 14.16
N ALA A 60 1.25 -9.69 13.53
CA ALA A 60 0.37 -9.44 12.40
C ALA A 60 0.79 -10.25 11.17
N ILE A 61 2.09 -10.36 10.89
CA ILE A 61 2.63 -11.18 9.78
C ILE A 61 2.21 -12.64 9.96
N ASP A 62 2.32 -13.20 11.16
CA ASP A 62 1.93 -14.59 11.46
C ASP A 62 0.44 -14.85 11.12
N ASP A 63 -0.44 -13.92 11.48
CA ASP A 63 -1.87 -14.05 11.19
C ASP A 63 -2.16 -13.93 9.67
N TYR A 64 -1.48 -13.00 8.98
CA TYR A 64 -1.60 -12.85 7.53
C TYR A 64 -0.97 -14.03 6.77
N GLU A 65 0.08 -14.68 7.29
CA GLU A 65 0.63 -15.91 6.73
C GLU A 65 -0.39 -17.05 6.79
N GLN A 66 -1.05 -17.23 7.93
CA GLN A 66 -2.14 -18.20 8.06
C GLN A 66 -3.29 -17.89 7.08
N LEU A 67 -3.61 -16.60 6.87
CA LEU A 67 -4.61 -16.18 5.89
C LEU A 67 -4.19 -16.59 4.47
N ILE A 68 -2.95 -16.30 4.08
CA ILE A 68 -2.42 -16.62 2.75
C ILE A 68 -2.30 -18.14 2.54
N GLU A 69 -1.84 -18.90 3.53
CA GLU A 69 -1.72 -20.35 3.44
C GLU A 69 -3.06 -21.04 3.19
N ARG A 70 -4.10 -20.57 3.87
CA ARG A 70 -5.45 -21.15 3.77
C ARG A 70 -6.24 -20.62 2.58
N TYR A 71 -6.00 -19.36 2.20
CA TYR A 71 -6.77 -18.61 1.20
C TYR A 71 -5.84 -17.83 0.25
N PRO A 72 -5.02 -18.54 -0.56
CA PRO A 72 -3.98 -17.92 -1.39
C PRO A 72 -4.51 -17.02 -2.50
N ASP A 73 -5.78 -17.11 -2.82
CA ASP A 73 -6.43 -16.30 -3.86
C ASP A 73 -7.07 -15.01 -3.31
N ILE A 74 -6.88 -14.71 -2.00
CA ILE A 74 -7.35 -13.47 -1.38
C ILE A 74 -6.25 -12.42 -1.38
N PRO A 75 -6.32 -11.36 -2.23
CA PRO A 75 -5.25 -10.35 -2.35
C PRO A 75 -4.95 -9.63 -1.03
N ARG A 76 -5.97 -9.42 -0.19
CA ARG A 76 -5.83 -8.68 1.09
C ARG A 76 -4.81 -9.28 2.04
N GLY A 77 -4.68 -10.60 2.10
CA GLY A 77 -3.66 -11.26 2.91
C GLY A 77 -2.25 -10.77 2.55
N TYR A 78 -1.94 -10.73 1.27
CA TYR A 78 -0.66 -10.25 0.75
C TYR A 78 -0.49 -8.74 0.97
N THR A 79 -1.51 -7.93 0.69
CA THR A 79 -1.44 -6.46 0.91
C THR A 79 -1.17 -6.13 2.38
N ARG A 80 -1.85 -6.82 3.32
CA ARG A 80 -1.69 -6.61 4.77
C ARG A 80 -0.31 -7.06 5.25
N ARG A 81 0.16 -8.24 4.82
CA ARG A 81 1.51 -8.72 5.16
C ARG A 81 2.59 -7.80 4.58
N SER A 82 2.43 -7.32 3.35
CA SER A 82 3.31 -6.31 2.76
C SER A 82 3.42 -5.05 3.63
N ALA A 83 2.28 -4.53 4.10
CA ALA A 83 2.29 -3.35 4.97
C ALA A 83 3.03 -3.59 6.29
N ALA A 84 2.83 -4.75 6.93
CA ALA A 84 3.53 -5.12 8.16
C ALA A 84 5.04 -5.31 7.94
N ARG A 85 5.44 -6.00 6.87
CA ARG A 85 6.85 -6.16 6.46
C ARG A 85 7.52 -4.82 6.17
N GLY A 86 6.81 -3.91 5.50
CA GLY A 86 7.30 -2.55 5.23
C GLY A 86 7.58 -1.76 6.51
N LYS A 87 6.77 -1.93 7.57
CA LYS A 87 7.02 -1.32 8.89
C LYS A 87 8.26 -1.84 9.58
N LEU A 88 8.61 -3.10 9.35
CA LEU A 88 9.83 -3.74 9.87
C LEU A 88 11.07 -3.50 8.98
N GLY A 89 10.93 -2.82 7.85
CA GLY A 89 12.03 -2.56 6.91
C GLY A 89 12.33 -3.70 5.94
N PHE A 90 11.52 -4.75 5.88
CA PHE A 90 11.65 -5.86 4.93
C PHE A 90 11.07 -5.47 3.56
N HIS A 91 11.70 -4.47 2.91
CA HIS A 91 11.13 -3.83 1.72
C HIS A 91 11.06 -4.75 0.50
N GLU A 92 12.03 -5.64 0.31
CA GLU A 92 12.02 -6.59 -0.82
C GLU A 92 10.92 -7.63 -0.70
N GLU A 93 10.73 -8.19 0.50
CA GLU A 93 9.66 -9.16 0.79
C GLU A 93 8.28 -8.49 0.74
N ALA A 94 8.19 -7.27 1.22
CA ALA A 94 6.98 -6.46 1.13
C ALA A 94 6.62 -6.17 -0.33
N LEU A 95 7.60 -5.86 -1.18
CA LEU A 95 7.38 -5.64 -2.62
C LEU A 95 6.87 -6.91 -3.31
N LYS A 96 7.45 -8.07 -2.99
CA LYS A 96 6.97 -9.36 -3.53
C LYS A 96 5.52 -9.63 -3.16
N ASP A 97 5.15 -9.37 -1.92
CA ASP A 97 3.78 -9.56 -1.45
C ASP A 97 2.79 -8.64 -2.17
N VAL A 98 3.06 -7.34 -2.22
CA VAL A 98 2.12 -6.41 -2.85
C VAL A 98 2.03 -6.62 -4.36
N THR A 99 3.13 -7.01 -5.01
CA THR A 99 3.12 -7.42 -6.42
C THR A 99 2.20 -8.62 -6.61
N LYS A 100 2.28 -9.61 -5.71
CA LYS A 100 1.38 -10.78 -5.74
C LYS A 100 -0.09 -10.40 -5.56
N ALA A 101 -0.41 -9.47 -4.66
CA ALA A 101 -1.78 -8.96 -4.51
C ALA A 101 -2.30 -8.32 -5.81
N ILE A 102 -1.46 -7.55 -6.50
CA ILE A 102 -1.81 -6.91 -7.78
C ILE A 102 -2.01 -7.97 -8.89
N GLU A 103 -1.17 -9.00 -8.96
CA GLU A 103 -1.31 -10.11 -9.92
C GLU A 103 -2.60 -10.90 -9.73
N ILE A 104 -3.04 -11.13 -8.48
CA ILE A 104 -4.32 -11.80 -8.16
C ILE A 104 -5.50 -10.91 -8.58
N GLY A 105 -5.32 -9.59 -8.61
CA GLY A 105 -6.36 -8.65 -9.05
C GLY A 105 -7.03 -7.93 -7.87
N THR A 106 -6.24 -7.18 -7.10
CA THR A 106 -6.79 -6.33 -6.03
C THR A 106 -7.42 -5.05 -6.60
N ASP A 107 -8.48 -4.59 -5.96
CA ASP A 107 -9.09 -3.26 -6.14
C ASP A 107 -8.77 -2.29 -4.98
N ASP A 108 -7.91 -2.71 -4.06
CA ASP A 108 -7.45 -1.89 -2.93
C ASP A 108 -6.46 -0.82 -3.41
N PRO A 109 -6.81 0.49 -3.37
CA PRO A 109 -5.91 1.56 -3.80
C PRO A 109 -4.62 1.63 -2.96
N TRP A 110 -4.67 1.18 -1.71
CA TRP A 110 -3.48 1.14 -0.85
C TRP A 110 -2.45 0.11 -1.32
N ALA A 111 -2.87 -1.00 -1.95
CA ALA A 111 -1.93 -1.95 -2.55
C ALA A 111 -1.07 -1.27 -3.63
N TYR A 112 -1.70 -0.52 -4.53
CA TYR A 112 -1.00 0.20 -5.59
C TYR A 112 -0.12 1.32 -5.05
N ASN A 113 -0.60 2.08 -4.04
CA ASN A 113 0.21 3.10 -3.39
C ASN A 113 1.43 2.50 -2.68
N ASN A 114 1.25 1.41 -1.94
CA ASN A 114 2.34 0.73 -1.25
C ASN A 114 3.35 0.13 -2.23
N HIS A 115 2.88 -0.44 -3.35
CA HIS A 115 3.75 -0.91 -4.43
C HIS A 115 4.66 0.21 -4.95
N ALA A 116 4.10 1.40 -5.20
CA ALA A 116 4.88 2.55 -5.64
C ALA A 116 5.96 2.98 -4.62
N VAL A 117 5.60 3.03 -3.33
CA VAL A 117 6.53 3.39 -2.26
C VAL A 117 7.64 2.35 -2.11
N LEU A 118 7.29 1.08 -2.14
CA LEU A 118 8.24 -0.03 -1.99
C LEU A 118 9.21 -0.14 -3.18
N LEU A 119 8.76 0.17 -4.39
CA LEU A 119 9.66 0.26 -5.57
C LEU A 119 10.79 1.28 -5.35
N LEU A 120 10.48 2.43 -4.75
CA LEU A 120 11.50 3.44 -4.45
C LEU A 120 12.42 3.02 -3.30
N GLN A 121 11.89 2.31 -2.31
CA GLN A 121 12.65 1.86 -1.14
C GLN A 121 13.58 0.68 -1.44
N SER A 122 13.19 -0.23 -2.33
CA SER A 122 13.96 -1.44 -2.69
C SER A 122 14.78 -1.29 -3.96
N GLY A 123 14.28 -0.58 -4.97
CA GLY A 123 14.88 -0.44 -6.30
C GLY A 123 15.65 0.86 -6.52
N GLY A 124 15.60 1.78 -5.54
CA GLY A 124 16.16 3.12 -5.69
C GLY A 124 15.43 3.99 -6.74
N GLU A 125 16.08 5.07 -7.15
CA GLU A 125 15.51 6.07 -8.07
C GLU A 125 15.93 5.81 -9.54
N SER A 126 15.99 4.54 -9.96
CA SER A 126 16.23 4.26 -11.37
C SER A 126 15.06 4.77 -12.22
N PRO A 127 15.30 5.19 -13.48
CA PRO A 127 14.22 5.65 -14.36
C PRO A 127 13.10 4.62 -14.52
N GLU A 128 13.43 3.34 -14.52
CA GLU A 128 12.49 2.23 -14.62
C GLU A 128 11.63 2.12 -13.36
N SER A 129 12.27 2.15 -12.17
CA SER A 129 11.55 2.10 -10.89
C SER A 129 10.63 3.30 -10.71
N LEU A 130 11.09 4.51 -11.07
CA LEU A 130 10.28 5.72 -11.01
C LEU A 130 9.06 5.64 -11.95
N LYS A 131 9.24 5.12 -13.16
CA LYS A 131 8.15 4.96 -14.13
C LYS A 131 7.10 3.95 -13.67
N GLU A 132 7.54 2.82 -13.11
CA GLU A 132 6.64 1.80 -12.57
C GLU A 132 5.92 2.31 -11.32
N ALA A 133 6.63 2.99 -10.42
CA ALA A 133 6.04 3.63 -9.25
C ALA A 133 4.99 4.68 -9.63
N LEU A 134 5.27 5.53 -10.65
CA LEU A 134 4.31 6.50 -11.16
C LEU A 134 3.04 5.84 -11.70
N LYS A 135 3.18 4.74 -12.45
CA LYS A 135 2.05 3.96 -12.95
C LYS A 135 1.19 3.42 -11.79
N SER A 136 1.84 2.85 -10.78
CA SER A 136 1.15 2.25 -9.64
C SER A 136 0.41 3.30 -8.81
N VAL A 137 1.06 4.38 -8.41
CA VAL A 137 0.38 5.42 -7.61
C VAL A 137 -0.71 6.13 -8.40
N SER A 138 -0.57 6.27 -9.74
CA SER A 138 -1.64 6.82 -10.59
C SER A 138 -2.85 5.88 -10.60
N ARG A 139 -2.64 4.56 -10.61
CA ARG A 139 -3.73 3.58 -10.46
C ARG A 139 -4.44 3.70 -9.11
N ALA A 140 -3.71 3.93 -8.02
CA ALA A 140 -4.31 4.19 -6.70
C ALA A 140 -5.25 5.41 -6.74
N ILE A 141 -4.82 6.50 -7.38
CA ILE A 141 -5.62 7.73 -7.55
C ILE A 141 -6.85 7.50 -8.43
N GLU A 142 -6.74 6.71 -9.51
CA GLU A 142 -7.88 6.35 -10.36
C GLU A 142 -8.96 5.59 -9.58
N ILE A 143 -8.56 4.71 -8.64
CA ILE A 143 -9.49 3.94 -7.79
C ILE A 143 -10.12 4.86 -6.72
N ASN A 144 -9.32 5.73 -6.11
CA ASN A 144 -9.81 6.69 -5.12
C ASN A 144 -9.03 8.00 -5.20
N SER A 145 -9.68 9.04 -5.72
CA SER A 145 -9.11 10.38 -5.94
C SER A 145 -9.18 11.31 -4.71
N GLU A 146 -9.75 10.86 -3.60
CA GLU A 146 -9.98 11.71 -2.42
C GLU A 146 -8.92 11.52 -1.33
N ILE A 147 -7.87 10.73 -1.58
CA ILE A 147 -6.83 10.44 -0.58
C ILE A 147 -5.58 11.31 -0.85
N PRO A 148 -5.30 12.34 -0.04
CA PRO A 148 -4.17 13.26 -0.22
C PRO A 148 -2.82 12.53 -0.27
N LYS A 149 -2.67 11.45 0.49
CA LYS A 149 -1.43 10.66 0.57
C LYS A 149 -0.97 10.11 -0.77
N PHE A 150 -1.90 9.75 -1.67
CA PHE A 150 -1.55 9.23 -2.99
C PHE A 150 -0.93 10.31 -3.88
N TYR A 151 -1.52 11.49 -3.87
CA TYR A 151 -0.95 12.65 -4.58
C TYR A 151 0.40 13.05 -4.00
N PHE A 152 0.57 12.97 -2.67
CA PHE A 152 1.85 13.27 -2.02
C PHE A 152 2.96 12.32 -2.50
N ASN A 153 2.70 11.02 -2.53
CA ASN A 153 3.65 10.04 -3.04
C ASN A 153 3.92 10.26 -4.55
N ARG A 154 2.88 10.60 -5.33
CA ARG A 154 3.06 10.90 -6.76
C ARG A 154 3.87 12.17 -6.99
N ALA A 155 3.67 13.20 -6.19
CA ALA A 155 4.46 14.43 -6.26
C ALA A 155 5.96 14.17 -6.00
N ILE A 156 6.29 13.31 -5.01
CA ILE A 156 7.68 12.90 -4.75
C ILE A 156 8.27 12.15 -5.95
N ILE A 157 7.53 11.22 -6.53
CA ILE A 157 7.98 10.47 -7.71
C ILE A 157 8.23 11.41 -8.88
N LYS A 158 7.30 12.33 -9.18
CA LYS A 158 7.43 13.32 -10.26
C LYS A 158 8.61 14.26 -10.03
N TYR A 159 8.81 14.72 -8.79
CA TYR A 159 9.97 15.53 -8.43
C TYR A 159 11.29 14.80 -8.73
N ASN A 160 11.40 13.52 -8.36
CA ASN A 160 12.58 12.70 -8.66
C ASN A 160 12.75 12.47 -10.17
N MET A 161 11.66 12.45 -10.93
CA MET A 161 11.68 12.42 -12.41
C MET A 161 11.99 13.77 -13.05
N LYS A 162 12.19 14.86 -12.25
CA LYS A 162 12.34 16.25 -12.70
C LYS A 162 11.10 16.85 -13.37
N ASP A 163 9.93 16.24 -13.19
CA ASP A 163 8.63 16.79 -13.57
C ASP A 163 8.13 17.72 -12.45
N LEU A 164 8.74 18.92 -12.37
CA LEU A 164 8.44 19.89 -11.32
C LEU A 164 7.01 20.44 -11.44
N ASP A 165 6.51 20.64 -12.67
CA ASP A 165 5.15 21.11 -12.93
C ASP A 165 4.11 20.07 -12.49
N GLY A 166 4.35 18.81 -12.80
CA GLY A 166 3.52 17.72 -12.33
C GLY A 166 3.53 17.55 -10.81
N ALA A 167 4.69 17.72 -10.17
CA ALA A 167 4.80 17.71 -8.71
C ALA A 167 4.02 18.87 -8.08
N MET A 168 4.14 20.08 -8.63
CA MET A 168 3.41 21.26 -8.18
C MET A 168 1.89 21.07 -8.28
N THR A 169 1.43 20.47 -9.38
CA THR A 169 0.01 20.14 -9.61
C THR A 169 -0.52 19.21 -8.52
N ASP A 170 0.21 18.13 -8.22
CA ASP A 170 -0.20 17.16 -7.20
C ASP A 170 -0.20 17.77 -5.79
N LEU A 171 0.84 18.57 -5.45
CA LEU A 171 0.90 19.28 -4.16
C LEU A 171 -0.25 20.29 -4.00
N THR A 172 -0.64 20.96 -5.08
CA THR A 172 -1.80 21.87 -5.07
C THR A 172 -3.09 21.06 -4.87
N ARG A 173 -3.24 19.91 -5.54
CA ARG A 173 -4.42 19.05 -5.36
C ARG A 173 -4.57 18.55 -3.92
N ILE A 174 -3.47 18.23 -3.25
CA ILE A 174 -3.49 17.88 -1.83
C ILE A 174 -4.12 19.01 -0.99
N LEU A 175 -3.71 20.25 -1.25
CA LEU A 175 -4.16 21.40 -0.47
C LEU A 175 -5.60 21.86 -0.82
N GLU A 176 -6.13 21.41 -1.96
CA GLU A 176 -7.57 21.50 -2.26
C GLU A 176 -8.37 20.47 -1.46
N LEU A 177 -7.81 19.27 -1.21
CA LEU A 177 -8.44 18.20 -0.42
C LEU A 177 -8.31 18.46 1.10
N ASP A 178 -7.14 18.93 1.52
CA ASP A 178 -6.82 19.27 2.92
C ASP A 178 -5.88 20.48 2.94
N GLU A 179 -6.44 21.66 3.16
CA GLU A 179 -5.68 22.93 3.17
C GLU A 179 -4.64 23.00 4.30
N ASN A 180 -4.73 22.12 5.30
CA ASN A 180 -3.84 22.07 6.47
C ASN A 180 -2.85 20.89 6.40
N TYR A 181 -2.67 20.27 5.24
CA TYR A 181 -1.68 19.21 5.05
C TYR A 181 -0.26 19.80 5.10
N SER A 182 0.35 19.85 6.29
CA SER A 182 1.61 20.55 6.55
C SER A 182 2.79 20.07 5.70
N ASP A 183 2.89 18.74 5.45
CA ASP A 183 3.93 18.19 4.57
C ASP A 183 3.80 18.68 3.12
N ALA A 184 2.58 18.82 2.60
CA ALA A 184 2.36 19.35 1.26
C ALA A 184 2.70 20.84 1.16
N LEU A 185 2.31 21.63 2.16
CA LEU A 185 2.71 23.05 2.26
C LEU A 185 4.24 23.16 2.26
N ARG A 186 4.92 22.39 3.12
CA ARG A 186 6.38 22.41 3.20
C ARG A 186 7.03 22.06 1.86
N GLN A 187 6.57 20.97 1.21
CA GLN A 187 7.14 20.55 -0.08
C GLN A 187 6.83 21.54 -1.19
N ARG A 188 5.62 22.11 -1.25
CA ARG A 188 5.25 23.12 -2.25
C ARG A 188 6.05 24.41 -2.04
N GLY A 189 6.23 24.83 -0.78
CA GLY A 189 7.10 25.95 -0.43
C GLY A 189 8.54 25.73 -0.88
N SER A 190 9.09 24.52 -0.67
CA SER A 190 10.45 24.19 -1.14
C SER A 190 10.55 24.21 -2.66
N LEU A 191 9.53 23.72 -3.36
CA LEU A 191 9.49 23.76 -4.83
C LEU A 191 9.34 25.20 -5.36
N PHE A 192 8.55 26.05 -4.71
CA PHE A 192 8.50 27.49 -5.04
C PHE A 192 9.86 28.17 -4.86
N ALA A 193 10.59 27.84 -3.78
CA ALA A 193 11.93 28.39 -3.54
C ALA A 193 12.93 27.94 -4.63
N GLU A 194 12.89 26.67 -5.04
CA GLU A 194 13.71 26.14 -6.13
C GLU A 194 13.41 26.86 -7.46
N LEU A 195 12.16 27.22 -7.69
CA LEU A 195 11.71 27.98 -8.88
C LEU A 195 11.95 29.51 -8.73
N GLY A 196 12.49 29.98 -7.62
CA GLY A 196 12.74 31.41 -7.37
C GLY A 196 11.47 32.21 -6.99
N ILE A 197 10.36 31.56 -6.70
CA ILE A 197 9.07 32.19 -6.33
C ILE A 197 9.00 32.38 -4.82
N VAL A 198 9.93 33.20 -4.29
CA VAL A 198 10.17 33.37 -2.86
C VAL A 198 8.92 33.78 -2.05
N PRO A 199 8.06 34.71 -2.49
CA PRO A 199 6.88 35.09 -1.70
C PRO A 199 5.93 33.93 -1.42
N SER A 200 5.71 33.05 -2.42
CA SER A 200 4.86 31.86 -2.28
C SER A 200 5.51 30.81 -1.39
N ALA A 201 6.83 30.62 -1.50
CA ALA A 201 7.58 29.74 -0.62
C ALA A 201 7.43 30.15 0.86
N CYS A 202 7.63 31.44 1.16
CA CYS A 202 7.49 31.99 2.51
C CYS A 202 6.06 31.82 3.05
N ALA A 203 5.04 32.04 2.21
CA ALA A 203 3.64 31.89 2.61
C ALA A 203 3.33 30.44 3.01
N ASP A 204 3.74 29.47 2.19
CA ASP A 204 3.53 28.04 2.46
C ASP A 204 4.30 27.59 3.71
N TRP A 205 5.56 27.99 3.88
CA TRP A 205 6.33 27.65 5.07
C TRP A 205 5.79 28.30 6.33
N LYS A 206 5.29 29.54 6.28
CA LYS A 206 4.61 30.21 7.42
C LYS A 206 3.37 29.42 7.84
N LYS A 207 2.53 28.99 6.89
CA LYS A 207 1.36 28.16 7.16
C LYS A 207 1.77 26.79 7.73
N ALA A 208 2.72 26.09 7.13
CA ALA A 208 3.19 24.80 7.63
C ALA A 208 3.80 24.92 9.05
N SER A 209 4.61 25.95 9.31
CA SER A 209 5.18 26.22 10.63
C SER A 209 4.09 26.47 11.68
N SER A 210 3.03 27.24 11.34
CA SER A 210 1.89 27.47 12.24
C SER A 210 1.10 26.20 12.57
N LEU A 211 1.20 25.16 11.71
CA LEU A 211 0.64 23.82 11.91
C LEU A 211 1.60 22.88 12.66
N GLY A 212 2.77 23.38 13.11
CA GLY A 212 3.73 22.62 13.90
C GLY A 212 4.84 21.96 13.09
N ASP A 213 4.98 22.25 11.78
CA ASP A 213 6.09 21.71 10.99
C ASP A 213 7.40 22.42 11.35
N THR A 214 8.28 21.71 12.06
CA THR A 214 9.57 22.24 12.54
C THR A 214 10.57 22.50 11.42
N ARG A 215 10.50 21.78 10.31
CA ARG A 215 11.38 21.98 9.16
C ARG A 215 11.05 23.30 8.46
N SER A 216 9.74 23.58 8.30
CA SER A 216 9.33 24.90 7.76
C SER A 216 9.72 26.05 8.67
N THR A 217 9.66 25.86 9.99
CA THR A 217 10.20 26.86 10.94
C THR A 217 11.69 27.11 10.71
N HIS A 218 12.47 26.07 10.48
CA HIS A 218 13.90 26.19 10.17
C HIS A 218 14.14 26.92 8.83
N TYR A 219 13.40 26.56 7.76
CA TYR A 219 13.50 27.25 6.47
C TYR A 219 13.20 28.75 6.57
N LEU A 220 12.21 29.13 7.39
CA LEU A 220 11.89 30.54 7.63
C LEU A 220 13.00 31.28 8.38
N GLN A 221 13.70 30.62 9.31
CA GLN A 221 14.83 31.21 10.03
C GLN A 221 16.02 31.44 9.09
N GLU A 222 16.36 30.44 8.25
CA GLU A 222 17.42 30.55 7.26
C GLU A 222 17.14 31.63 6.21
N ASN A 223 15.86 31.86 5.87
CA ASN A 223 15.42 32.83 4.87
C ASN A 223 14.76 34.08 5.50
N SER A 224 15.10 34.40 6.75
CA SER A 224 14.43 35.48 7.54
C SER A 224 14.52 36.86 6.90
N GLU A 225 15.54 37.14 6.09
CA GLU A 225 15.69 38.43 5.40
C GLU A 225 14.67 38.61 4.26
N VAL A 226 14.29 37.51 3.58
CA VAL A 226 13.39 37.52 2.42
C VAL A 226 11.97 37.11 2.75
N CYS A 227 11.77 36.39 3.87
CA CYS A 227 10.47 35.93 4.36
C CYS A 227 9.83 36.83 5.45
N LYS A 228 10.15 38.12 5.46
CA LYS A 228 9.62 39.12 6.41
C LYS A 228 8.11 39.25 6.38
#